data_73e48f40ac41f81658e4fc086a55ae98
#
_entry.id   73e48f40ac41f81658e4fc086a55ae98
#
_cell.length_a   1.000
_cell.length_b   1.000
_cell.length_c   1.000
_cell.angle_alpha   90.00
_cell.angle_beta   90.00
_cell.angle_gamma   90.00
#
_symmetry.space_group_name_H-M   'P 1'
#
loop_
_entity.id
_entity.type
_entity.pdbx_description
1 polymer ?
#
loop_
_entity_poly.entity_id
_entity_poly.type
_entity_poly.pdbx_seq_one_letter_code
_entity_poly.pdbx_strand_id
1 'polypeptide(L)'
;IITKASDRDGKRREGKIVKIVERGLTTVVGLYQKKGNKSYGFVIPDNQRILQDIFIPEGKSKEAVDGHKVVVELTSYGEKGRSPEGRIVEIIGHVNDPGTDIMSIVKGYDLPVEFPEKVLNQAERVSKPVSEADMQGRKDIRDWQMVTIDGEDAKDLDDAVSVVKNGENYIL
;
A
#
# COMPACT_ATOMS: atom_id res chain seq x y z
N ILE A 1 -11.40 -8.38 23.68
CA ILE A 1 -10.31 -9.02 24.41
C ILE A 1 -10.55 -8.76 25.90
N ILE A 2 -10.86 -9.78 26.64
CA ILE A 2 -11.00 -9.65 28.09
C ILE A 2 -9.81 -10.34 28.72
N THR A 3 -9.06 -9.62 29.51
CA THR A 3 -7.94 -10.13 30.27
C THR A 3 -8.39 -10.42 31.70
N LYS A 4 -8.18 -11.64 32.16
CA LYS A 4 -8.14 -11.92 33.60
C LYS A 4 -6.70 -11.70 34.02
N ALA A 5 -6.42 -10.57 34.67
CA ALA A 5 -5.12 -10.35 35.28
C ALA A 5 -5.06 -11.09 36.61
N SER A 6 -4.10 -11.99 36.78
CA SER A 6 -3.72 -12.47 38.11
C SER A 6 -2.55 -11.61 38.60
N ASP A 7 -2.79 -10.80 39.60
CA ASP A 7 -1.72 -10.11 40.33
C ASP A 7 -1.01 -11.14 41.20
N ARG A 8 0.20 -11.50 40.83
CA ARG A 8 1.17 -12.11 41.73
C ARG A 8 2.51 -11.42 41.57
N ASP A 9 2.88 -10.71 42.60
CA ASP A 9 4.22 -10.21 42.91
C ASP A 9 4.98 -9.51 41.77
N GLY A 10 4.64 -8.28 41.43
CA GLY A 10 5.50 -7.37 40.67
C GLY A 10 5.96 -7.84 39.30
N LYS A 11 5.49 -8.99 38.81
CA LYS A 11 5.80 -9.57 37.51
C LYS A 11 4.74 -9.18 36.47
N ARG A 12 5.13 -9.24 35.21
CA ARG A 12 4.31 -8.93 34.04
C ARG A 12 2.90 -9.53 34.18
N ARG A 13 1.88 -8.70 33.95
CA ARG A 13 0.49 -9.14 33.97
C ARG A 13 0.26 -10.17 32.85
N GLU A 14 -0.23 -11.33 33.20
CA GLU A 14 -0.62 -12.36 32.24
C GLU A 14 -2.11 -12.26 31.93
N GLY A 15 -2.47 -12.43 30.66
CA GLY A 15 -3.84 -12.40 30.21
C GLY A 15 -4.17 -13.57 29.29
N LYS A 16 -5.42 -14.03 29.30
CA LYS A 16 -5.93 -15.06 28.39
C LYS A 16 -6.94 -14.44 27.43
N ILE A 17 -6.76 -14.69 26.14
CA ILE A 17 -7.75 -14.35 25.12
C ILE A 17 -8.95 -15.30 25.31
N VAL A 18 -10.11 -14.76 25.65
CA VAL A 18 -11.35 -15.52 25.86
C VAL A 18 -12.28 -15.50 24.67
N LYS A 19 -12.21 -14.46 23.83
CA LYS A 19 -13.06 -14.29 22.65
C LYS A 19 -12.40 -13.36 21.64
N ILE A 20 -12.49 -13.70 20.37
CA ILE A 20 -12.19 -12.78 19.27
C ILE A 20 -13.45 -11.96 19.02
N VAL A 21 -13.36 -10.65 19.17
CA VAL A 21 -14.47 -9.72 18.97
C VAL A 21 -14.62 -9.41 17.48
N GLU A 22 -13.50 -9.10 16.85
CA GLU A 22 -13.42 -8.77 15.44
C GLU A 22 -12.08 -9.25 14.87
N ARG A 23 -12.09 -9.65 13.62
CA ARG A 23 -10.87 -10.05 12.91
C ARG A 23 -10.36 -8.88 12.09
N GLY A 24 -9.18 -8.38 12.44
CA GLY A 24 -8.55 -7.26 11.72
C GLY A 24 -7.92 -7.67 10.39
N LEU A 25 -7.60 -8.97 10.20
CA LEU A 25 -7.00 -9.47 8.97
C LEU A 25 -8.08 -10.14 8.13
N THR A 26 -8.46 -9.54 7.02
CA THR A 26 -9.46 -10.07 6.08
C THR A 26 -8.84 -10.47 4.76
N THR A 27 -7.73 -9.81 4.39
CA THR A 27 -6.99 -10.04 3.14
C THR A 27 -5.53 -10.36 3.42
N VAL A 28 -4.91 -11.14 2.57
CA VAL A 28 -3.50 -11.54 2.66
C VAL A 28 -2.88 -11.49 1.28
N VAL A 29 -1.71 -10.90 1.16
CA VAL A 29 -0.88 -10.96 -0.04
C VAL A 29 0.10 -12.14 0.10
N GLY A 30 0.33 -12.86 -1.00
CA GLY A 30 1.26 -13.97 -1.01
C GLY A 30 1.49 -14.56 -2.38
N LEU A 31 2.33 -15.58 -2.41
CA LEU A 31 2.71 -16.33 -3.60
C LEU A 31 1.80 -17.53 -3.79
N TYR A 32 1.09 -17.57 -4.91
CA TYR A 32 0.26 -18.72 -5.27
C TYR A 32 1.10 -19.88 -5.81
N GLN A 33 0.87 -21.05 -5.27
CA GLN A 33 1.45 -22.30 -5.73
C GLN A 33 0.35 -23.30 -6.08
N LYS A 34 0.30 -23.70 -7.34
CA LYS A 34 -0.61 -24.73 -7.82
C LYS A 34 -0.09 -26.10 -7.45
N LYS A 35 -0.96 -26.98 -6.96
CA LYS A 35 -0.56 -28.34 -6.57
C LYS A 35 -0.55 -29.30 -7.78
N GLY A 36 0.51 -29.22 -8.58
CA GLY A 36 0.64 -30.07 -9.78
C GLY A 36 -0.57 -29.93 -10.72
N ASN A 37 -1.16 -31.05 -11.16
CA ASN A 37 -2.35 -31.05 -12.04
C ASN A 37 -3.68 -30.92 -11.28
N LYS A 38 -3.65 -30.58 -9.98
CA LYS A 38 -4.87 -30.42 -9.20
C LYS A 38 -5.54 -29.09 -9.51
N SER A 39 -6.84 -29.04 -9.28
CA SER A 39 -7.67 -27.84 -9.42
C SER A 39 -7.61 -26.88 -8.24
N TYR A 40 -6.84 -27.21 -7.20
CA TYR A 40 -6.61 -26.38 -6.02
C TYR A 40 -5.13 -25.99 -5.88
N GLY A 41 -4.86 -25.04 -5.02
CA GLY A 41 -3.51 -24.58 -4.69
C GLY A 41 -3.39 -24.03 -3.29
N PHE A 42 -2.25 -23.43 -3.02
CA PHE A 42 -1.95 -22.77 -1.75
C PHE A 42 -1.36 -21.39 -2.02
N VAL A 43 -1.56 -20.47 -1.08
CA VAL A 43 -0.86 -19.19 -1.09
C VAL A 43 0.06 -19.16 0.12
N ILE A 44 1.34 -18.95 -0.15
CA ILE A 44 2.36 -18.69 0.87
C ILE A 44 2.30 -17.21 1.22
N PRO A 45 1.89 -16.81 2.43
CA PRO A 45 1.78 -15.41 2.83
C PRO A 45 3.14 -14.70 2.82
N ASP A 46 3.18 -13.45 2.34
CA ASP A 46 4.35 -12.59 2.45
C ASP A 46 4.58 -12.11 3.90
N ASN A 47 3.50 -12.01 4.66
CA ASN A 47 3.56 -11.66 6.06
C ASN A 47 4.01 -12.86 6.91
N GLN A 48 5.25 -12.83 7.37
CA GLN A 48 5.86 -13.90 8.19
C GLN A 48 5.15 -14.17 9.52
N ARG A 49 4.23 -13.32 9.95
CA ARG A 49 3.40 -13.56 11.14
C ARG A 49 2.29 -14.58 10.88
N ILE A 50 1.99 -14.86 9.62
CA ILE A 50 1.02 -15.88 9.20
C ILE A 50 1.84 -17.13 8.90
N LEU A 51 1.81 -18.08 9.85
CA LEU A 51 2.69 -19.26 9.84
C LEU A 51 2.17 -20.42 8.98
N GLN A 52 0.98 -20.29 8.40
CA GLN A 52 0.35 -21.36 7.65
C GLN A 52 0.01 -20.88 6.25
N ASP A 53 0.23 -21.76 5.28
CA ASP A 53 -0.22 -21.53 3.90
C ASP A 53 -1.74 -21.51 3.84
N ILE A 54 -2.28 -20.64 2.98
CA ILE A 54 -3.71 -20.47 2.80
C ILE A 54 -4.17 -21.42 1.70
N PHE A 55 -5.09 -22.31 2.01
CA PHE A 55 -5.68 -23.22 1.04
C PHE A 55 -6.63 -22.45 0.11
N ILE A 56 -6.46 -22.66 -1.20
CA ILE A 56 -7.31 -22.10 -2.25
C ILE A 56 -8.06 -23.25 -2.92
N PRO A 57 -9.36 -23.40 -2.66
CA PRO A 57 -10.18 -24.44 -3.27
C PRO A 57 -10.31 -24.30 -4.78
N GLU A 58 -10.75 -25.37 -5.39
CA GLU A 58 -11.14 -25.37 -6.80
C GLU A 58 -12.15 -24.25 -7.13
N GLY A 59 -11.95 -23.58 -8.26
CA GLY A 59 -12.79 -22.47 -8.71
C GLY A 59 -12.59 -21.16 -7.94
N LYS A 60 -11.66 -21.12 -6.96
CA LYS A 60 -11.37 -19.91 -6.17
C LYS A 60 -10.02 -19.25 -6.49
N SER A 61 -9.31 -19.78 -7.49
CA SER A 61 -7.99 -19.28 -7.90
C SER A 61 -8.02 -18.09 -8.85
N LYS A 62 -9.18 -17.68 -9.35
CA LYS A 62 -9.29 -16.55 -10.33
C LYS A 62 -8.30 -16.70 -11.49
N GLU A 63 -8.12 -17.93 -12.00
CA GLU A 63 -7.19 -18.26 -13.08
C GLU A 63 -5.70 -17.98 -12.77
N ALA A 64 -5.35 -17.77 -11.51
CA ALA A 64 -3.96 -17.63 -11.11
C ALA A 64 -3.17 -18.89 -11.48
N VAL A 65 -1.96 -18.67 -12.00
CA VAL A 65 -0.99 -19.74 -12.29
C VAL A 65 0.10 -19.76 -11.23
N ASP A 66 0.85 -20.86 -11.23
CA ASP A 66 1.99 -21.03 -10.34
C ASP A 66 2.96 -19.84 -10.46
N GLY A 67 3.42 -19.30 -9.33
CA GLY A 67 4.32 -18.13 -9.30
C GLY A 67 3.62 -16.76 -9.33
N HIS A 68 2.29 -16.70 -9.40
CA HIS A 68 1.60 -15.41 -9.27
C HIS A 68 1.62 -14.89 -7.83
N LYS A 69 1.93 -13.61 -7.68
CA LYS A 69 1.61 -12.82 -6.49
C LYS A 69 0.14 -12.44 -6.52
N VAL A 70 -0.56 -12.69 -5.43
CA VAL A 70 -2.02 -12.57 -5.37
C VAL A 70 -2.48 -11.93 -4.07
N VAL A 71 -3.65 -11.30 -4.11
CA VAL A 71 -4.41 -10.91 -2.94
C VAL A 71 -5.49 -11.96 -2.67
N VAL A 72 -5.50 -12.50 -1.47
CA VAL A 72 -6.45 -13.51 -1.01
C VAL A 72 -7.38 -12.91 0.03
N GLU A 73 -8.67 -13.06 -0.16
CA GLU A 73 -9.67 -12.83 0.88
C GLU A 73 -9.87 -14.12 1.69
N LEU A 74 -9.69 -14.03 3.01
CA LEU A 74 -9.85 -15.16 3.90
C LEU A 74 -11.32 -15.51 4.10
N THR A 75 -11.70 -16.74 3.79
CA THR A 75 -13.03 -17.29 4.05
C THR A 75 -13.08 -18.10 5.33
N SER A 76 -11.93 -18.65 5.75
CA SER A 76 -11.76 -19.36 7.02
C SER A 76 -10.36 -19.10 7.59
N TYR A 77 -10.27 -18.97 8.90
CA TYR A 77 -9.01 -18.63 9.59
C TYR A 77 -8.23 -19.86 10.11
N GLY A 78 -8.62 -21.03 9.71
CA GLY A 78 -7.98 -22.25 10.16
C GLY A 78 -8.25 -22.52 11.66
N GLU A 79 -9.12 -23.45 11.95
CA GLU A 79 -9.41 -23.87 13.31
C GLU A 79 -9.00 -25.34 13.49
N LYS A 80 -8.58 -25.70 14.71
CA LYS A 80 -8.28 -27.09 15.09
C LYS A 80 -7.25 -27.80 14.19
N GLY A 81 -6.18 -27.10 13.80
CA GLY A 81 -5.09 -27.67 13.00
C GLY A 81 -5.35 -27.73 11.49
N ARG A 82 -6.40 -27.12 11.00
CA ARG A 82 -6.65 -26.94 9.57
C ARG A 82 -6.01 -25.63 9.09
N SER A 83 -5.49 -25.62 7.86
CA SER A 83 -5.02 -24.41 7.21
C SER A 83 -6.14 -23.37 7.04
N PRO A 84 -5.83 -22.09 7.08
CA PRO A 84 -6.74 -21.05 6.62
C PRO A 84 -7.21 -21.35 5.20
N GLU A 85 -8.40 -20.92 4.84
CA GLU A 85 -8.95 -21.04 3.50
C GLU A 85 -9.31 -19.67 2.96
N GLY A 86 -9.13 -19.45 1.67
CA GLY A 86 -9.42 -18.18 1.02
C GLY A 86 -9.78 -18.31 -0.44
N ARG A 87 -10.11 -17.17 -1.04
CA ARG A 87 -10.29 -17.01 -2.48
C ARG A 87 -9.38 -15.92 -3.00
N ILE A 88 -8.80 -16.11 -4.17
CA ILE A 88 -8.02 -15.07 -4.84
C ILE A 88 -9.00 -14.00 -5.35
N VAL A 89 -8.78 -12.76 -4.93
CA VAL A 89 -9.60 -11.60 -5.35
C VAL A 89 -8.87 -10.74 -6.36
N GLU A 90 -7.53 -10.76 -6.35
CA GLU A 90 -6.71 -10.00 -7.27
C GLU A 90 -5.43 -10.77 -7.62
N ILE A 91 -4.98 -10.70 -8.88
CA ILE A 91 -3.67 -11.14 -9.33
C ILE A 91 -2.84 -9.88 -9.52
N ILE A 92 -1.73 -9.76 -8.79
CA ILE A 92 -0.83 -8.60 -8.86
C ILE A 92 0.08 -8.71 -10.09
N GLY A 93 0.63 -9.90 -10.32
CA GLY A 93 1.54 -10.22 -11.42
C GLY A 93 2.31 -11.50 -11.12
N HIS A 94 3.17 -11.92 -12.04
CA HIS A 94 4.09 -13.01 -11.77
C HIS A 94 5.27 -12.51 -10.90
N VAL A 95 5.81 -13.36 -10.04
CA VAL A 95 6.91 -13.01 -9.11
C VAL A 95 8.15 -12.45 -9.82
N ASN A 96 8.34 -12.80 -11.09
CA ASN A 96 9.45 -12.32 -11.94
C ASN A 96 9.11 -11.07 -12.77
N ASP A 97 7.88 -10.56 -12.70
CA ASP A 97 7.48 -9.37 -13.43
C ASP A 97 7.98 -8.12 -12.71
N PRO A 98 8.53 -7.12 -13.45
CA PRO A 98 8.97 -5.88 -12.84
C PRO A 98 7.84 -5.16 -12.08
N GLY A 99 8.12 -4.71 -10.86
CA GLY A 99 7.18 -3.96 -10.04
C GLY A 99 6.18 -4.80 -9.24
N THR A 100 6.10 -6.11 -9.46
CA THR A 100 5.23 -7.02 -8.70
C THR A 100 5.60 -7.07 -7.22
N ASP A 101 6.87 -6.96 -6.89
CA ASP A 101 7.40 -6.89 -5.53
C ASP A 101 6.90 -5.63 -4.80
N ILE A 102 7.03 -4.46 -5.45
CA ILE A 102 6.55 -3.19 -4.90
C ILE A 102 5.04 -3.22 -4.73
N MET A 103 4.30 -3.66 -5.73
CA MET A 103 2.83 -3.74 -5.67
C MET A 103 2.36 -4.73 -4.60
N SER A 104 3.10 -5.82 -4.36
CA SER A 104 2.81 -6.76 -3.27
C SER A 104 2.92 -6.08 -1.89
N ILE A 105 3.91 -5.20 -1.71
CA ILE A 105 4.05 -4.42 -0.48
C ILE A 105 2.90 -3.43 -0.34
N VAL A 106 2.60 -2.66 -1.40
CA VAL A 106 1.51 -1.67 -1.41
C VAL A 106 0.17 -2.32 -1.04
N LYS A 107 -0.15 -3.46 -1.67
CA LYS A 107 -1.37 -4.22 -1.39
C LYS A 107 -1.35 -4.88 0.00
N GLY A 108 -0.17 -5.30 0.46
CA GLY A 108 0.02 -5.89 1.79
C GLY A 108 -0.26 -4.93 2.94
N TYR A 109 -0.08 -3.63 2.70
CA TYR A 109 -0.40 -2.54 3.63
C TYR A 109 -1.76 -1.88 3.35
N ASP A 110 -2.54 -2.42 2.40
CA ASP A 110 -3.84 -1.88 1.99
C ASP A 110 -3.78 -0.39 1.60
N LEU A 111 -2.67 -0.02 0.94
CA LEU A 111 -2.50 1.35 0.45
C LEU A 111 -3.32 1.55 -0.82
N PRO A 112 -4.06 2.67 -0.94
CA PRO A 112 -4.80 2.97 -2.15
C PRO A 112 -3.83 3.25 -3.31
N VAL A 113 -4.05 2.60 -4.45
CA VAL A 113 -3.28 2.79 -5.69
C VAL A 113 -3.96 3.71 -6.69
N GLU A 114 -5.22 3.99 -6.47
CA GLU A 114 -6.04 4.87 -7.31
C GLU A 114 -6.76 5.90 -6.43
N PHE A 115 -6.91 7.10 -6.95
CA PHE A 115 -7.75 8.10 -6.29
C PHE A 115 -9.23 7.73 -6.43
N PRO A 116 -10.03 7.84 -5.36
CA PRO A 116 -11.47 7.67 -5.47
C PRO A 116 -12.08 8.64 -6.50
N GLU A 117 -13.10 8.20 -7.22
CA GLU A 117 -13.78 9.00 -8.25
C GLU A 117 -14.21 10.39 -7.75
N LYS A 118 -14.67 10.49 -6.49
CA LYS A 118 -15.03 11.77 -5.88
C LYS A 118 -13.85 12.75 -5.79
N VAL A 119 -12.64 12.22 -5.56
CA VAL A 119 -11.40 13.03 -5.49
C VAL A 119 -11.01 13.50 -6.89
N LEU A 120 -11.05 12.59 -7.88
CA LEU A 120 -10.77 12.93 -9.28
C LEU A 120 -11.74 14.01 -9.79
N ASN A 121 -13.04 13.84 -9.55
CA ASN A 121 -14.06 14.81 -9.94
C ASN A 121 -13.88 16.16 -9.22
N GLN A 122 -13.42 16.15 -7.97
CA GLN A 122 -13.11 17.39 -7.26
C GLN A 122 -11.87 18.07 -7.85
N ALA A 123 -10.80 17.31 -8.11
CA ALA A 123 -9.58 17.83 -8.72
C ALA A 123 -9.89 18.51 -10.07
N GLU A 124 -10.64 17.84 -10.94
CA GLU A 124 -11.05 18.39 -12.24
C GLU A 124 -11.85 19.70 -12.09
N ARG A 125 -12.78 19.72 -11.13
CA ARG A 125 -13.63 20.93 -10.90
C ARG A 125 -12.85 22.12 -10.35
N VAL A 126 -11.84 21.90 -9.50
CA VAL A 126 -11.08 22.97 -8.85
C VAL A 126 -9.79 23.33 -9.58
N SER A 127 -9.31 22.45 -10.46
CA SER A 127 -8.15 22.71 -11.29
C SER A 127 -8.48 23.81 -12.32
N LYS A 128 -7.88 24.96 -12.12
CA LYS A 128 -8.04 26.13 -13.00
C LYS A 128 -6.68 26.73 -13.29
N PRO A 129 -6.48 27.29 -14.49
CA PRO A 129 -5.29 28.09 -14.75
C PRO A 129 -5.20 29.26 -13.78
N VAL A 130 -3.97 29.68 -13.48
CA VAL A 130 -3.73 30.88 -12.67
C VAL A 130 -4.33 32.09 -13.39
N SER A 131 -5.16 32.84 -12.68
CA SER A 131 -5.86 34.05 -13.20
C SER A 131 -5.25 35.34 -12.61
N GLU A 132 -5.61 36.49 -13.19
CA GLU A 132 -5.21 37.78 -12.64
C GLU A 132 -5.69 38.00 -11.21
N ALA A 133 -6.83 37.43 -10.83
CA ALA A 133 -7.34 37.50 -9.47
C ALA A 133 -6.43 36.76 -8.46
N ASP A 134 -5.79 35.70 -8.89
CA ASP A 134 -4.86 34.91 -8.05
C ASP A 134 -3.52 35.65 -7.83
N MET A 135 -3.22 36.60 -8.70
CA MET A 135 -2.00 37.46 -8.63
C MET A 135 -2.16 38.67 -7.70
N GLN A 136 -3.40 38.98 -7.30
CA GLN A 136 -3.67 40.15 -6.47
C GLN A 136 -2.95 40.03 -5.10
N GLY A 137 -2.19 41.07 -4.74
CA GLY A 137 -1.43 41.11 -3.48
C GLY A 137 -0.11 40.35 -3.53
N ARG A 138 0.26 39.73 -4.65
CA ARG A 138 1.54 39.08 -4.86
C ARG A 138 2.52 40.04 -5.54
N LYS A 139 3.82 39.87 -5.27
CA LYS A 139 4.88 40.60 -5.98
C LYS A 139 5.11 39.93 -7.33
N ASP A 140 5.13 40.73 -8.40
CA ASP A 140 5.52 40.22 -9.71
C ASP A 140 7.04 40.09 -9.78
N ILE A 141 7.52 38.88 -10.04
CA ILE A 141 8.92 38.52 -10.16
C ILE A 141 9.22 37.89 -11.53
N ARG A 142 8.30 38.00 -12.52
CA ARG A 142 8.48 37.33 -13.81
C ARG A 142 9.68 37.87 -14.61
N ASP A 143 10.15 39.07 -14.28
CA ASP A 143 11.36 39.65 -14.86
C ASP A 143 12.64 39.20 -14.17
N TRP A 144 12.55 38.46 -13.07
CA TRP A 144 13.73 37.95 -12.39
C TRP A 144 14.31 36.76 -13.14
N GLN A 145 15.64 36.71 -13.23
CA GLN A 145 16.32 35.51 -13.73
C GLN A 145 16.28 34.42 -12.67
N MET A 146 15.46 33.43 -12.90
CA MET A 146 15.24 32.32 -11.97
C MET A 146 15.62 31.01 -12.63
N VAL A 147 16.16 30.10 -11.84
CA VAL A 147 16.49 28.73 -12.25
C VAL A 147 16.01 27.75 -11.18
N THR A 148 15.59 26.59 -11.61
CA THR A 148 15.41 25.43 -10.77
C THR A 148 16.55 24.46 -11.01
N ILE A 149 16.98 23.71 -10.00
CA ILE A 149 18.08 22.75 -10.09
C ILE A 149 17.53 21.41 -9.62
N ASP A 150 16.92 20.70 -10.53
CA ASP A 150 16.20 19.45 -10.30
C ASP A 150 16.90 18.28 -11.03
N GLY A 151 16.57 17.06 -10.66
CA GLY A 151 16.99 15.87 -11.39
C GLY A 151 16.35 15.80 -12.78
N GLU A 152 17.00 15.07 -13.69
CA GLU A 152 16.56 14.94 -15.09
C GLU A 152 15.10 14.41 -15.23
N ASP A 153 14.68 13.58 -14.26
CA ASP A 153 13.34 12.95 -14.26
C ASP A 153 12.31 13.71 -13.41
N ALA A 154 12.66 14.87 -12.83
CA ALA A 154 11.74 15.65 -12.01
C ALA A 154 10.51 16.07 -12.82
N LYS A 155 9.31 15.80 -12.25
CA LYS A 155 8.03 16.14 -12.88
C LYS A 155 7.40 17.37 -12.27
N ASP A 156 7.86 17.75 -11.10
CA ASP A 156 7.51 18.97 -10.37
C ASP A 156 8.79 19.72 -10.01
N LEU A 157 8.77 21.02 -10.18
CA LEU A 157 9.90 21.92 -9.95
C LEU A 157 9.53 22.79 -8.76
N ASP A 158 10.02 22.41 -7.56
CA ASP A 158 9.60 23.05 -6.32
C ASP A 158 10.40 24.30 -5.99
N ASP A 159 11.72 24.18 -5.92
CA ASP A 159 12.59 25.23 -5.45
C ASP A 159 13.21 26.02 -6.61
N ALA A 160 12.99 27.31 -6.63
CA ALA A 160 13.62 28.20 -7.59
C ALA A 160 14.55 29.19 -6.91
N VAL A 161 15.73 29.39 -7.48
CA VAL A 161 16.71 30.36 -6.99
C VAL A 161 16.93 31.48 -8.00
N SER A 162 17.14 32.70 -7.47
CA SER A 162 17.51 33.88 -8.26
C SER A 162 18.68 34.55 -7.59
N VAL A 163 19.71 34.90 -8.36
CA VAL A 163 20.92 35.56 -7.86
C VAL A 163 21.13 36.86 -8.62
N VAL A 164 21.29 37.94 -7.89
CA VAL A 164 21.61 39.26 -8.47
C VAL A 164 22.89 39.83 -7.83
N LYS A 165 23.70 40.48 -8.64
CA LYS A 165 24.90 41.16 -8.16
C LYS A 165 24.50 42.47 -7.48
N ASN A 166 25.03 42.71 -6.28
CA ASN A 166 24.85 43.95 -5.52
C ASN A 166 26.17 44.52 -5.05
N GLY A 167 26.81 45.36 -5.85
CA GLY A 167 28.15 45.87 -5.62
C GLY A 167 29.18 44.74 -5.72
N GLU A 168 29.95 44.53 -4.63
CA GLU A 168 30.91 43.40 -4.52
C GLU A 168 30.27 42.11 -3.99
N ASN A 169 29.01 42.15 -3.57
CA ASN A 169 28.26 41.03 -3.01
C ASN A 169 27.18 40.50 -3.98
N TYR A 170 26.57 39.40 -3.61
CA TYR A 170 25.40 38.81 -4.28
C TYR A 170 24.22 38.71 -3.31
N ILE A 171 23.05 38.90 -3.85
CA ILE A 171 21.77 38.65 -3.15
C ILE A 171 21.18 37.40 -3.78
N LEU A 172 20.91 36.41 -2.93
CA LEU A 172 20.22 35.19 -3.27
C LEU A 172 18.75 35.27 -2.84
#